data_b691f7959afbb83d7d59688760bed32c
#
_entry.id   b691f7959afbb83d7d59688760bed32c
#
_cell.length_a   1.000
_cell.length_b   1.000
_cell.length_c   1.000
_cell.angle_alpha   90.00
_cell.angle_beta   90.00
_cell.angle_gamma   90.00
#
_symmetry.space_group_name_H-M   'P 1'
#
loop_
_entity.id
_entity.type
_entity.pdbx_description
1 polymer ?
#
loop_
_entity_poly.entity_id
_entity_poly.type
_entity_poly.pdbx_seq_one_letter_code
_entity_poly.pdbx_strand_id
1 'polypeptide(L)'
;MRKTFTGLLAGVGFTLVGVASAAAEDLTIFWAEWDPANYLQELVNEYSKVSGDTVTVETTPWSDFQTKAFTEFNAKGDAYDLVVGDSQWLGAGATGGHYVDLTDFFNKHKLSEVMAPATVKYYAEYPSNSGKYWAIPLEGDAVGWAYRKDWFEDPKEKEAFKAKYGYDLDVPKTFKELRDIAEFFYRPDEKRYGIAIYTQTTYDALAMGFENALFSYGGDLGDYSTYKVEGIVNAPVAVEALEMYKELYKFTPPNWGNTFFQEDNQAITEGLAAMSMNYFAFFPSLLNEATNPNAKVTGFFANPAGPTGVQSAALGGQGISIVSYSKKQEAAMKFLEWFIKDETQKKWAELGGYTCSQAVLKSAEFQNATPYNKAFYETMFKVKDFWAVPEYAELLSQLNNRLGPYVVGDKGTAKEALDGLAKDWTETFTKYGRYSN
;
A
#
# COMPACT_ATOMS: atom_id res chain seq x y z
N MET A 1 -16.78 93.58 23.07
CA MET A 1 -15.62 92.63 22.94
C MET A 1 -16.15 91.23 23.07
N ARG A 2 -16.35 90.51 21.96
CA ARG A 2 -16.78 89.11 21.94
C ARG A 2 -15.58 88.29 21.65
N LYS A 3 -15.22 87.32 22.54
CA LYS A 3 -14.18 86.36 22.34
C LYS A 3 -14.82 85.07 21.76
N THR A 4 -14.42 84.74 20.57
CA THR A 4 -14.78 83.46 19.90
C THR A 4 -13.85 82.38 20.37
N PHE A 5 -14.38 81.24 20.89
CA PHE A 5 -13.65 80.04 21.18
C PHE A 5 -13.81 79.12 19.99
N THR A 6 -12.70 78.71 19.40
CA THR A 6 -12.63 77.69 18.33
C THR A 6 -12.27 76.35 18.98
N GLY A 7 -13.24 75.43 19.01
CA GLY A 7 -13.01 74.08 19.48
C GLY A 7 -12.44 73.20 18.35
N LEU A 8 -11.32 72.57 18.64
CA LEU A 8 -10.66 71.57 17.78
C LEU A 8 -11.29 70.17 18.06
N LEU A 9 -12.05 69.62 17.11
CA LEU A 9 -12.51 68.22 17.16
C LEU A 9 -11.40 67.32 16.59
N ALA A 10 -10.76 66.56 17.46
CA ALA A 10 -9.87 65.45 17.04
C ALA A 10 -10.74 64.25 16.66
N GLY A 11 -10.85 63.96 15.37
CA GLY A 11 -11.46 62.74 14.84
C GLY A 11 -10.53 61.54 15.06
N VAL A 12 -10.96 60.63 15.94
CA VAL A 12 -10.32 59.32 16.08
C VAL A 12 -10.83 58.42 14.93
N GLY A 13 -9.98 58.24 13.91
CA GLY A 13 -10.25 57.30 12.82
C GLY A 13 -10.06 55.88 13.34
N PHE A 14 -11.14 55.12 13.52
CA PHE A 14 -11.10 53.68 13.67
C PHE A 14 -10.81 53.07 12.31
N THR A 15 -9.57 52.59 12.11
CA THR A 15 -9.24 51.70 11.00
C THR A 15 -9.82 50.31 11.35
N LEU A 16 -10.94 49.97 10.75
CA LEU A 16 -11.41 48.60 10.69
C LEU A 16 -10.40 47.81 9.83
N VAL A 17 -9.52 47.08 10.49
CA VAL A 17 -8.77 46.00 9.84
C VAL A 17 -9.80 44.92 9.52
N GLY A 18 -10.28 44.91 8.28
CA GLY A 18 -11.09 43.83 7.77
C GLY A 18 -10.23 42.54 7.76
N VAL A 19 -10.54 41.65 8.66
CA VAL A 19 -10.08 40.25 8.52
C VAL A 19 -10.77 39.73 7.26
N ALA A 20 -10.05 39.70 6.15
CA ALA A 20 -10.53 38.99 4.96
C ALA A 20 -10.75 37.53 5.37
N SER A 21 -12.00 37.13 5.54
CA SER A 21 -12.36 35.72 5.59
C SER A 21 -11.88 35.11 4.27
N ALA A 22 -10.95 34.18 4.33
CA ALA A 22 -10.59 33.41 3.13
C ALA A 22 -11.89 32.84 2.58
N ALA A 23 -12.13 33.02 1.28
CA ALA A 23 -13.27 32.38 0.63
C ALA A 23 -13.15 30.86 0.79
N ALA A 24 -14.28 30.21 0.98
CA ALA A 24 -14.34 28.75 0.98
C ALA A 24 -13.91 28.21 -0.39
N GLU A 25 -13.11 27.16 -0.39
CA GLU A 25 -12.60 26.54 -1.62
C GLU A 25 -13.24 25.15 -1.78
N ASP A 26 -13.39 24.75 -3.05
CA ASP A 26 -13.83 23.39 -3.40
C ASP A 26 -12.61 22.59 -3.82
N LEU A 27 -12.16 21.63 -3.01
CA LEU A 27 -11.01 20.77 -3.30
C LEU A 27 -11.47 19.42 -3.86
N THR A 28 -10.75 18.92 -4.86
CA THR A 28 -10.93 17.58 -5.40
C THR A 28 -9.70 16.72 -5.11
N ILE A 29 -9.91 15.61 -4.39
CA ILE A 29 -8.92 14.55 -4.18
C ILE A 29 -9.23 13.42 -5.14
N PHE A 30 -8.29 13.03 -5.99
CA PHE A 30 -8.47 11.91 -6.91
C PHE A 30 -7.87 10.63 -6.33
N TRP A 31 -8.65 9.53 -6.34
CA TRP A 31 -8.22 8.24 -5.83
C TRP A 31 -8.84 7.05 -6.58
N ALA A 32 -8.41 5.83 -6.20
CA ALA A 32 -9.02 4.60 -6.68
C ALA A 32 -10.39 4.34 -6.01
N GLU A 33 -11.24 3.58 -6.70
CA GLU A 33 -12.53 3.13 -6.17
C GLU A 33 -12.34 1.91 -5.28
N TRP A 34 -12.33 2.13 -3.97
CA TRP A 34 -12.21 1.10 -2.93
C TRP A 34 -12.65 1.65 -1.56
N ASP A 35 -12.77 0.76 -0.55
CA ASP A 35 -13.29 1.14 0.76
C ASP A 35 -12.52 2.30 1.44
N PRO A 36 -11.18 2.37 1.44
CA PRO A 36 -10.45 3.50 2.02
C PRO A 36 -10.83 4.86 1.41
N ALA A 37 -11.18 4.94 0.13
CA ALA A 37 -11.63 6.19 -0.47
C ALA A 37 -12.97 6.66 0.09
N ASN A 38 -13.87 5.72 0.41
CA ASN A 38 -15.13 6.02 1.08
C ASN A 38 -14.88 6.54 2.51
N TYR A 39 -13.96 5.93 3.25
CA TYR A 39 -13.56 6.38 4.58
C TYR A 39 -12.89 7.77 4.53
N LEU A 40 -12.09 8.04 3.49
CA LEU A 40 -11.52 9.37 3.30
C LEU A 40 -12.62 10.41 3.03
N GLN A 41 -13.65 10.08 2.23
CA GLN A 41 -14.78 10.98 2.00
C GLN A 41 -15.52 11.30 3.32
N GLU A 42 -15.69 10.32 4.20
CA GLU A 42 -16.28 10.57 5.52
C GLU A 42 -15.38 11.47 6.37
N LEU A 43 -14.08 11.25 6.35
CA LEU A 43 -13.10 12.05 7.08
C LEU A 43 -13.07 13.51 6.60
N VAL A 44 -13.05 13.74 5.29
CA VAL A 44 -13.01 15.11 4.72
C VAL A 44 -14.30 15.88 4.93
N ASN A 45 -15.43 15.20 5.14
CA ASN A 45 -16.67 15.86 5.57
C ASN A 45 -16.53 16.50 6.97
N GLU A 46 -15.68 15.94 7.85
CA GLU A 46 -15.36 16.58 9.13
C GLU A 46 -14.44 17.81 8.93
N TYR A 47 -13.47 17.74 8.00
CA TYR A 47 -12.66 18.88 7.64
C TYR A 47 -13.52 20.05 7.11
N SER A 48 -14.47 19.75 6.24
CA SER A 48 -15.38 20.75 5.66
C SER A 48 -16.17 21.52 6.73
N LYS A 49 -16.54 20.86 7.84
CA LYS A 49 -17.25 21.51 8.95
C LYS A 49 -16.39 22.52 9.71
N VAL A 50 -15.07 22.34 9.74
CA VAL A 50 -14.15 23.19 10.51
C VAL A 50 -13.43 24.22 9.65
N SER A 51 -13.18 23.93 8.38
CA SER A 51 -12.51 24.86 7.45
C SER A 51 -13.50 25.78 6.72
N GLY A 52 -14.69 25.28 6.44
CA GLY A 52 -15.65 25.89 5.53
C GLY A 52 -15.43 25.50 4.06
N ASP A 53 -14.32 24.81 3.74
CA ASP A 53 -14.05 24.31 2.39
C ASP A 53 -14.91 23.08 2.08
N THR A 54 -15.23 22.85 0.81
CA THR A 54 -15.80 21.58 0.36
C THR A 54 -14.69 20.68 -0.15
N VAL A 55 -14.63 19.42 0.30
CA VAL A 55 -13.65 18.46 -0.19
C VAL A 55 -14.37 17.22 -0.73
N THR A 56 -14.09 16.89 -1.98
CA THR A 56 -14.69 15.70 -2.65
C THR A 56 -13.59 14.71 -3.01
N VAL A 57 -13.80 13.44 -2.69
CA VAL A 57 -12.96 12.33 -3.16
C VAL A 57 -13.58 11.78 -4.44
N GLU A 58 -12.96 12.09 -5.59
CA GLU A 58 -13.36 11.54 -6.89
C GLU A 58 -12.63 10.21 -7.10
N THR A 59 -13.37 9.16 -7.48
CA THR A 59 -12.81 7.82 -7.64
C THR A 59 -12.93 7.29 -9.07
N THR A 60 -12.06 6.31 -9.38
CA THR A 60 -12.09 5.56 -10.64
C THR A 60 -11.63 4.11 -10.37
N PRO A 61 -12.05 3.11 -11.16
CA PRO A 61 -11.55 1.75 -11.00
C PRO A 61 -10.03 1.68 -11.00
N TRP A 62 -9.47 0.78 -10.18
CA TRP A 62 -8.01 0.63 -10.01
C TRP A 62 -7.28 0.45 -11.33
N SER A 63 -7.83 -0.36 -12.25
CA SER A 63 -7.24 -0.61 -13.57
C SER A 63 -7.05 0.64 -14.44
N ASP A 64 -7.86 1.68 -14.22
CA ASP A 64 -7.87 2.90 -15.02
C ASP A 64 -7.19 4.08 -14.32
N PHE A 65 -6.94 3.94 -13.02
CA PHE A 65 -6.55 5.02 -12.14
C PHE A 65 -5.25 5.69 -12.56
N GLN A 66 -4.16 4.92 -12.77
CA GLN A 66 -2.89 5.46 -13.23
C GLN A 66 -3.02 6.20 -14.57
N THR A 67 -3.68 5.57 -15.53
CA THR A 67 -3.85 6.14 -16.88
C THR A 67 -4.63 7.45 -16.83
N LYS A 68 -5.70 7.49 -16.05
CA LYS A 68 -6.54 8.69 -15.91
C LYS A 68 -5.78 9.83 -15.22
N ALA A 69 -5.08 9.53 -14.11
CA ALA A 69 -4.25 10.51 -13.40
C ALA A 69 -3.18 11.12 -14.31
N PHE A 70 -2.37 10.29 -14.97
CA PHE A 70 -1.27 10.78 -15.81
C PHE A 70 -1.74 11.41 -17.14
N THR A 71 -2.92 11.05 -17.65
CA THR A 71 -3.53 11.76 -18.77
C THR A 71 -3.81 13.21 -18.40
N GLU A 72 -4.43 13.44 -17.25
CA GLU A 72 -4.72 14.77 -16.70
C GLU A 72 -3.43 15.55 -16.41
N PHE A 73 -2.45 14.92 -15.76
CA PHE A 73 -1.17 15.55 -15.44
C PHE A 73 -0.37 15.96 -16.69
N ASN A 74 -0.33 15.10 -17.72
CA ASN A 74 0.37 15.40 -18.98
C ASN A 74 -0.32 16.51 -19.76
N ALA A 75 -1.64 16.64 -19.65
CA ALA A 75 -2.40 17.77 -20.18
C ALA A 75 -2.21 19.06 -19.36
N LYS A 76 -1.54 18.98 -18.18
CA LYS A 76 -1.45 20.07 -17.19
C LYS A 76 -2.81 20.59 -16.76
N GLY A 77 -3.78 19.69 -16.68
CA GLY A 77 -5.14 19.98 -16.26
C GLY A 77 -5.23 20.29 -14.77
N ASP A 78 -6.28 20.97 -14.39
CA ASP A 78 -6.57 21.39 -13.02
C ASP A 78 -7.85 20.76 -12.44
N ALA A 79 -8.22 19.57 -12.97
CA ALA A 79 -9.38 18.82 -12.49
C ALA A 79 -9.18 18.30 -11.06
N TYR A 80 -7.94 18.01 -10.68
CA TYR A 80 -7.60 17.50 -9.36
C TYR A 80 -6.68 18.45 -8.62
N ASP A 81 -6.97 18.70 -7.33
CA ASP A 81 -6.13 19.50 -6.44
C ASP A 81 -5.11 18.63 -5.71
N LEU A 82 -5.54 17.42 -5.31
CA LEU A 82 -4.68 16.42 -4.69
C LEU A 82 -4.91 15.05 -5.36
N VAL A 83 -3.91 14.19 -5.28
CA VAL A 83 -4.01 12.78 -5.69
C VAL A 83 -3.47 11.90 -4.58
N VAL A 84 -4.20 10.84 -4.25
CA VAL A 84 -3.67 9.78 -3.39
C VAL A 84 -3.04 8.73 -4.31
N GLY A 85 -1.79 9.00 -4.70
CA GLY A 85 -1.06 8.24 -5.72
C GLY A 85 -0.36 7.02 -5.14
N ASP A 86 -0.26 5.98 -5.93
CA ASP A 86 0.47 4.77 -5.58
C ASP A 86 1.98 5.04 -5.46
N SER A 87 2.66 4.31 -4.58
CA SER A 87 4.10 4.42 -4.36
C SER A 87 4.92 4.22 -5.64
N GLN A 88 4.49 3.30 -6.50
CA GLN A 88 5.14 3.00 -7.79
C GLN A 88 5.13 4.19 -8.76
N TRP A 89 4.27 5.20 -8.56
CA TRP A 89 4.18 6.39 -9.43
C TRP A 89 4.92 7.62 -8.89
N LEU A 90 5.39 7.55 -7.65
CA LEU A 90 6.00 8.70 -6.98
C LEU A 90 7.13 9.31 -7.80
N GLY A 91 8.02 8.47 -8.34
CA GLY A 91 9.12 8.91 -9.19
C GLY A 91 8.67 9.58 -10.49
N ALA A 92 7.64 9.05 -11.14
CA ALA A 92 7.06 9.63 -12.35
C ALA A 92 6.40 10.98 -12.05
N GLY A 93 5.63 11.06 -10.98
CA GLY A 93 4.97 12.30 -10.54
C GLY A 93 5.96 13.41 -10.19
N ALA A 94 6.98 13.08 -9.41
CA ALA A 94 8.04 14.00 -9.00
C ALA A 94 8.89 14.47 -10.19
N THR A 95 9.39 13.54 -11.01
CA THR A 95 10.28 13.85 -12.14
C THR A 95 9.54 14.58 -13.26
N GLY A 96 8.27 14.25 -13.48
CA GLY A 96 7.41 14.92 -14.46
C GLY A 96 7.00 16.34 -14.05
N GLY A 97 7.31 16.76 -12.82
CA GLY A 97 6.88 18.05 -12.27
C GLY A 97 5.37 18.13 -12.03
N HIS A 98 4.74 16.97 -11.82
CA HIS A 98 3.30 16.88 -11.59
C HIS A 98 2.91 17.10 -10.13
N TYR A 99 3.86 16.91 -9.21
CA TYR A 99 3.66 17.07 -7.77
C TYR A 99 4.39 18.31 -7.25
N VAL A 100 3.80 18.96 -6.26
CA VAL A 100 4.44 20.04 -5.50
C VAL A 100 5.50 19.44 -4.58
N ASP A 101 6.67 20.08 -4.51
CA ASP A 101 7.70 19.75 -3.52
C ASP A 101 7.21 20.07 -2.10
N LEU A 102 7.05 19.05 -1.28
CA LEU A 102 6.57 19.15 0.10
C LEU A 102 7.70 19.07 1.14
N THR A 103 8.95 19.18 0.73
CA THR A 103 10.13 19.00 1.60
C THR A 103 10.11 19.94 2.81
N ASP A 104 9.81 21.22 2.60
CA ASP A 104 9.74 22.20 3.69
C ASP A 104 8.59 21.89 4.65
N PHE A 105 7.44 21.49 4.11
CA PHE A 105 6.28 21.03 4.90
C PHE A 105 6.63 19.81 5.73
N PHE A 106 7.24 18.82 5.12
CA PHE A 106 7.63 17.56 5.75
C PHE A 106 8.58 17.78 6.91
N ASN A 107 9.59 18.63 6.70
CA ASN A 107 10.59 18.99 7.71
C ASN A 107 10.00 19.85 8.83
N LYS A 108 9.18 20.84 8.50
CA LYS A 108 8.47 21.71 9.48
C LYS A 108 7.66 20.87 10.47
N HIS A 109 6.96 19.86 9.97
CA HIS A 109 6.09 18.99 10.77
C HIS A 109 6.79 17.73 11.28
N LYS A 110 8.09 17.53 10.99
CA LYS A 110 8.91 16.38 11.41
C LYS A 110 8.27 15.03 11.05
N LEU A 111 7.69 14.93 9.87
CA LEU A 111 6.92 13.76 9.48
C LEU A 111 7.75 12.48 9.43
N SER A 112 9.07 12.57 9.19
CA SER A 112 9.99 11.42 9.27
C SER A 112 10.08 10.82 10.68
N GLU A 113 9.75 11.59 11.73
CA GLU A 113 9.79 11.12 13.11
C GLU A 113 8.45 10.50 13.56
N VAL A 114 7.34 10.94 12.96
CA VAL A 114 5.98 10.58 13.42
C VAL A 114 5.29 9.55 12.52
N MET A 115 5.68 9.43 11.26
CA MET A 115 5.15 8.43 10.33
C MET A 115 5.98 7.14 10.36
N ALA A 116 5.38 6.02 9.98
CA ALA A 116 6.08 4.74 9.88
C ALA A 116 7.24 4.86 8.86
N PRO A 117 8.47 4.43 9.20
CA PRO A 117 9.65 4.71 8.37
C PRO A 117 9.54 4.21 6.92
N ALA A 118 8.92 3.05 6.70
CA ALA A 118 8.72 2.50 5.37
C ALA A 118 7.80 3.38 4.52
N THR A 119 6.73 3.93 5.11
CA THR A 119 5.81 4.80 4.38
C THR A 119 6.45 6.14 4.00
N VAL A 120 7.34 6.67 4.84
CA VAL A 120 8.16 7.83 4.49
C VAL A 120 9.08 7.52 3.31
N LYS A 121 9.79 6.39 3.38
CA LYS A 121 10.76 5.98 2.37
C LYS A 121 10.11 5.72 1.01
N TYR A 122 8.96 5.05 0.98
CA TYR A 122 8.38 4.55 -0.27
C TYR A 122 7.24 5.41 -0.81
N TYR A 123 6.47 6.10 0.06
CA TYR A 123 5.33 6.92 -0.41
C TYR A 123 5.66 8.40 -0.55
N ALA A 124 6.70 8.88 0.13
CA ALA A 124 6.96 10.31 0.19
C ALA A 124 8.29 10.72 -0.45
N GLU A 125 9.35 9.94 -0.26
CA GLU A 125 10.71 10.33 -0.63
C GLU A 125 11.09 9.89 -2.05
N TYR A 126 11.49 10.85 -2.88
CA TYR A 126 12.09 10.57 -4.19
C TYR A 126 13.06 11.68 -4.60
N PRO A 127 14.28 11.35 -5.15
CA PRO A 127 14.87 10.01 -5.20
C PRO A 127 15.15 9.41 -3.82
N SER A 128 15.31 8.09 -3.75
CA SER A 128 15.64 7.39 -2.50
C SER A 128 16.83 8.02 -1.78
N ASN A 129 16.70 8.25 -0.46
CA ASN A 129 17.71 8.86 0.42
C ASN A 129 18.11 10.30 0.04
N SER A 130 17.28 11.03 -0.68
CA SER A 130 17.55 12.42 -1.08
C SER A 130 17.12 13.46 -0.05
N GLY A 131 16.23 13.09 0.87
CA GLY A 131 15.56 14.02 1.76
C GLY A 131 14.58 14.96 1.05
N LYS A 132 14.13 14.61 -0.16
CA LYS A 132 13.08 15.32 -0.91
C LYS A 132 11.78 14.57 -0.85
N TYR A 133 10.72 15.26 -0.47
CA TYR A 133 9.41 14.67 -0.23
C TYR A 133 8.34 15.26 -1.15
N TRP A 134 7.56 14.39 -1.78
CA TRP A 134 6.58 14.74 -2.80
C TRP A 134 5.15 14.36 -2.44
N ALA A 135 4.99 13.63 -1.34
CA ALA A 135 3.70 13.22 -0.80
C ALA A 135 3.75 13.14 0.73
N ILE A 136 2.58 13.14 1.35
CA ILE A 136 2.40 12.78 2.76
C ILE A 136 1.87 11.34 2.81
N PRO A 137 2.47 10.42 3.58
CA PRO A 137 1.91 9.09 3.79
C PRO A 137 0.47 9.16 4.30
N LEU A 138 -0.49 8.62 3.53
CA LEU A 138 -1.90 8.70 3.86
C LEU A 138 -2.46 7.34 4.23
N GLU A 139 -2.29 6.36 3.33
CA GLU A 139 -2.80 5.01 3.47
C GLU A 139 -1.63 4.04 3.60
N GLY A 140 -1.44 3.49 4.79
CA GLY A 140 -0.47 2.42 5.02
C GLY A 140 -1.14 1.09 4.79
N ASP A 141 -0.58 0.26 3.93
CA ASP A 141 -1.09 -1.10 3.73
C ASP A 141 0.07 -2.07 3.56
N ALA A 142 -0.19 -3.33 3.74
CA ALA A 142 0.78 -4.39 3.59
C ALA A 142 0.09 -5.72 3.31
N VAL A 143 0.84 -6.66 2.72
CA VAL A 143 0.36 -8.02 2.56
C VAL A 143 0.32 -8.73 3.91
N GLY A 144 -0.83 -9.34 4.20
CA GLY A 144 -1.06 -10.25 5.29
C GLY A 144 -1.81 -11.49 4.82
N TRP A 145 -2.34 -12.25 5.76
CA TRP A 145 -2.98 -13.52 5.49
C TRP A 145 -4.28 -13.68 6.27
N ALA A 146 -5.31 -14.22 5.61
CA ALA A 146 -6.49 -14.76 6.24
C ALA A 146 -6.41 -16.29 6.29
N TYR A 147 -7.06 -16.91 7.27
CA TYR A 147 -7.10 -18.38 7.40
C TYR A 147 -8.38 -18.89 8.05
N ARG A 148 -8.69 -20.14 7.85
CA ARG A 148 -9.83 -20.87 8.42
C ARG A 148 -9.48 -21.40 9.80
N LYS A 149 -9.87 -20.67 10.88
CA LYS A 149 -9.65 -21.10 12.27
C LYS A 149 -10.25 -22.46 12.56
N ASP A 150 -11.48 -22.71 12.08
CA ASP A 150 -12.17 -23.98 12.29
C ASP A 150 -11.43 -25.19 11.70
N TRP A 151 -10.72 -25.03 10.57
CA TRP A 151 -9.89 -26.11 10.02
C TRP A 151 -8.61 -26.30 10.83
N PHE A 152 -7.99 -25.22 11.27
CA PHE A 152 -6.78 -25.26 12.09
C PHE A 152 -7.04 -25.75 13.51
N GLU A 153 -8.22 -25.56 14.04
CA GLU A 153 -8.61 -25.93 15.41
C GLU A 153 -9.22 -27.33 15.49
N ASP A 154 -9.57 -27.97 14.35
CA ASP A 154 -10.14 -29.31 14.34
C ASP A 154 -9.14 -30.33 14.93
N PRO A 155 -9.51 -31.07 16.00
CA PRO A 155 -8.61 -32.02 16.64
C PRO A 155 -8.11 -33.11 15.71
N LYS A 156 -8.92 -33.54 14.73
CA LYS A 156 -8.52 -34.59 13.75
C LYS A 156 -7.48 -34.06 12.78
N GLU A 157 -7.66 -32.80 12.31
CA GLU A 157 -6.69 -32.15 11.42
C GLU A 157 -5.37 -31.92 12.16
N LYS A 158 -5.40 -31.49 13.42
CA LYS A 158 -4.21 -31.32 14.27
C LYS A 158 -3.44 -32.64 14.46
N GLU A 159 -4.15 -33.72 14.77
CA GLU A 159 -3.54 -35.03 14.94
C GLU A 159 -2.90 -35.54 13.62
N ALA A 160 -3.64 -35.44 12.51
CA ALA A 160 -3.17 -35.85 11.19
C ALA A 160 -1.98 -35.04 10.70
N PHE A 161 -2.01 -33.72 10.90
CA PHE A 161 -0.92 -32.80 10.54
C PHE A 161 0.35 -33.14 11.33
N LYS A 162 0.21 -33.28 12.66
CA LYS A 162 1.34 -33.64 13.52
C LYS A 162 1.93 -35.01 13.17
N ALA A 163 1.09 -35.99 12.81
CA ALA A 163 1.55 -37.29 12.35
C ALA A 163 2.34 -37.20 11.04
N LYS A 164 1.94 -36.30 10.11
CA LYS A 164 2.61 -36.11 8.80
C LYS A 164 3.89 -35.30 8.90
N TYR A 165 3.89 -34.19 9.63
CA TYR A 165 4.98 -33.21 9.62
C TYR A 165 5.84 -33.17 10.89
N GLY A 166 5.40 -33.80 11.98
CA GLY A 166 6.15 -33.92 13.23
C GLY A 166 6.08 -32.69 14.16
N TYR A 167 5.25 -31.73 13.83
CA TYR A 167 4.99 -30.53 14.66
C TYR A 167 3.49 -30.18 14.67
N ASP A 168 3.08 -29.28 15.57
CA ASP A 168 1.67 -28.95 15.75
C ASP A 168 1.14 -28.05 14.61
N LEU A 169 -0.10 -28.26 14.18
CA LEU A 169 -0.81 -27.36 13.28
C LEU A 169 -1.17 -26.09 14.04
N ASP A 170 -0.59 -24.98 13.64
CA ASP A 170 -0.81 -23.64 14.18
C ASP A 170 -0.66 -22.60 13.06
N VAL A 171 -0.90 -21.33 13.35
CA VAL A 171 -0.63 -20.20 12.44
C VAL A 171 0.84 -20.25 11.99
N PRO A 172 1.13 -20.27 10.68
CA PRO A 172 2.49 -20.43 10.19
C PRO A 172 3.37 -19.22 10.53
N LYS A 173 4.57 -19.48 11.05
CA LYS A 173 5.58 -18.47 11.37
C LYS A 173 6.68 -18.38 10.31
N THR A 174 6.78 -19.40 9.47
CA THR A 174 7.77 -19.50 8.39
C THR A 174 7.10 -19.86 7.06
N PHE A 175 7.74 -19.50 5.94
CA PHE A 175 7.28 -19.94 4.62
C PHE A 175 7.28 -21.47 4.47
N LYS A 176 8.17 -22.16 5.20
CA LYS A 176 8.14 -23.64 5.24
C LYS A 176 6.85 -24.15 5.88
N GLU A 177 6.47 -23.61 7.03
CA GLU A 177 5.20 -23.96 7.69
C GLU A 177 4.00 -23.58 6.82
N LEU A 178 4.01 -22.40 6.20
CA LEU A 178 2.97 -21.97 5.25
C LEU A 178 2.79 -22.99 4.12
N ARG A 179 3.90 -23.44 3.53
CA ARG A 179 3.91 -24.46 2.46
C ARG A 179 3.41 -25.81 2.96
N ASP A 180 3.88 -26.28 4.11
CA ASP A 180 3.49 -27.58 4.66
C ASP A 180 1.98 -27.60 4.99
N ILE A 181 1.43 -26.50 5.51
CA ILE A 181 0.00 -26.33 5.78
C ILE A 181 -0.79 -26.28 4.47
N ALA A 182 -0.29 -25.56 3.46
CA ALA A 182 -0.93 -25.50 2.15
C ALA A 182 -1.01 -26.90 1.50
N GLU A 183 0.09 -27.67 1.53
CA GLU A 183 0.11 -29.07 1.06
C GLU A 183 -0.83 -29.96 1.86
N PHE A 184 -0.91 -29.79 3.17
CA PHE A 184 -1.76 -30.58 4.04
C PHE A 184 -3.25 -30.43 3.73
N PHE A 185 -3.71 -29.20 3.52
CA PHE A 185 -5.11 -28.93 3.20
C PHE A 185 -5.46 -29.05 1.72
N TYR A 186 -4.49 -29.36 0.85
CA TYR A 186 -4.75 -29.59 -0.57
C TYR A 186 -5.41 -30.93 -0.80
N ARG A 187 -6.74 -30.93 -0.88
CA ARG A 187 -7.60 -32.13 -1.07
C ARG A 187 -8.62 -31.82 -2.18
N PRO A 188 -8.21 -31.80 -3.45
CA PRO A 188 -9.08 -31.39 -4.56
C PRO A 188 -10.34 -32.23 -4.72
N ASP A 189 -10.27 -33.53 -4.36
CA ASP A 189 -11.44 -34.43 -4.36
C ASP A 189 -12.53 -33.98 -3.36
N GLU A 190 -12.15 -33.28 -2.28
CA GLU A 190 -13.04 -32.67 -1.29
C GLU A 190 -13.37 -31.22 -1.63
N LYS A 191 -12.88 -30.67 -2.77
CA LYS A 191 -12.92 -29.25 -3.12
C LYS A 191 -12.31 -28.35 -2.03
N ARG A 192 -11.26 -28.82 -1.38
CA ARG A 192 -10.47 -28.10 -0.38
C ARG A 192 -9.08 -27.83 -0.95
N TYR A 193 -8.62 -26.61 -0.81
CA TYR A 193 -7.33 -26.16 -1.31
C TYR A 193 -6.52 -25.56 -0.17
N GLY A 194 -5.21 -25.62 -0.31
CA GLY A 194 -4.33 -25.20 0.77
C GLY A 194 -4.23 -23.69 0.88
N ILE A 195 -4.22 -22.97 -0.26
CA ILE A 195 -3.86 -21.57 -0.28
C ILE A 195 -4.47 -20.86 -1.48
N ALA A 196 -4.75 -19.56 -1.32
CA ALA A 196 -5.03 -18.61 -2.40
C ALA A 196 -3.93 -17.55 -2.41
N ILE A 197 -3.38 -17.25 -3.58
CA ILE A 197 -2.29 -16.27 -3.77
C ILE A 197 -2.46 -15.53 -5.09
N TYR A 198 -1.89 -14.36 -5.22
CA TYR A 198 -1.93 -13.50 -6.40
C TYR A 198 -1.19 -14.10 -7.59
N THR A 199 -1.83 -14.11 -8.76
CA THR A 199 -1.25 -14.73 -9.97
C THR A 199 -1.48 -13.93 -11.24
N GLN A 200 -2.34 -12.89 -11.22
CA GLN A 200 -2.64 -12.07 -12.39
C GLN A 200 -1.39 -11.33 -12.89
N THR A 201 -1.18 -11.34 -14.21
CA THR A 201 -0.01 -10.74 -14.87
C THR A 201 -0.33 -9.49 -15.70
N THR A 202 -1.57 -9.01 -15.64
CA THR A 202 -1.99 -7.84 -16.42
C THR A 202 -1.60 -6.51 -15.78
N TYR A 203 -1.35 -6.52 -14.46
CA TYR A 203 -0.86 -5.40 -13.70
C TYR A 203 0.08 -5.90 -12.58
N ASP A 204 -0.09 -5.51 -11.34
CA ASP A 204 0.88 -5.68 -10.26
C ASP A 204 0.68 -6.91 -9.35
N ALA A 205 -0.41 -7.67 -9.51
CA ALA A 205 -0.76 -8.75 -8.60
C ALA A 205 0.36 -9.80 -8.44
N LEU A 206 0.89 -10.35 -9.54
CA LEU A 206 1.98 -11.34 -9.48
C LEU A 206 3.26 -10.74 -8.89
N ALA A 207 3.55 -9.47 -9.20
CA ALA A 207 4.70 -8.76 -8.64
C ALA A 207 4.60 -8.67 -7.12
N MET A 208 3.47 -8.16 -6.59
CA MET A 208 3.21 -8.05 -5.15
C MET A 208 3.30 -9.40 -4.43
N GLY A 209 2.73 -10.45 -5.04
CA GLY A 209 2.80 -11.79 -4.49
C GLY A 209 4.23 -12.32 -4.41
N PHE A 210 5.01 -12.19 -5.47
CA PHE A 210 6.42 -12.59 -5.48
C PHE A 210 7.27 -11.75 -4.52
N GLU A 211 7.10 -10.43 -4.51
CA GLU A 211 7.82 -9.51 -3.62
C GLU A 211 7.60 -9.85 -2.15
N ASN A 212 6.39 -10.29 -1.80
CA ASN A 212 6.08 -10.74 -0.45
C ASN A 212 6.95 -11.94 -0.01
N ALA A 213 7.21 -12.88 -0.90
CA ALA A 213 8.15 -13.98 -0.66
C ALA A 213 9.61 -13.50 -0.73
N LEU A 214 9.97 -12.72 -1.76
CA LEU A 214 11.32 -12.20 -1.98
C LEU A 214 11.86 -11.46 -0.75
N PHE A 215 11.08 -10.52 -0.23
CA PHE A 215 11.49 -9.70 0.91
C PHE A 215 11.63 -10.52 2.20
N SER A 216 10.77 -11.50 2.42
CA SER A 216 10.89 -12.44 3.55
C SER A 216 12.08 -13.37 3.42
N TYR A 217 12.49 -13.71 2.21
CA TYR A 217 13.72 -14.48 1.99
C TYR A 217 14.99 -13.63 2.17
N GLY A 218 14.85 -12.33 2.37
CA GLY A 218 15.95 -11.37 2.52
C GLY A 218 16.48 -10.87 1.19
N GLY A 219 15.75 -11.11 0.10
CA GLY A 219 16.04 -10.57 -1.24
C GLY A 219 15.59 -9.12 -1.41
N ASP A 220 15.89 -8.59 -2.58
CA ASP A 220 15.50 -7.23 -2.97
C ASP A 220 15.35 -7.13 -4.50
N LEU A 221 14.72 -6.07 -4.98
CA LEU A 221 14.57 -5.78 -6.41
C LEU A 221 15.88 -5.26 -7.04
N GLY A 222 16.67 -4.54 -6.26
CA GLY A 222 17.92 -3.96 -6.70
C GLY A 222 18.51 -3.01 -5.66
N ASP A 223 19.58 -2.33 -6.02
CA ASP A 223 20.14 -1.22 -5.22
C ASP A 223 19.46 0.08 -5.68
N TYR A 224 18.64 0.65 -4.80
CA TYR A 224 17.82 1.84 -5.07
C TYR A 224 18.63 3.12 -5.30
N SER A 225 19.93 3.13 -4.94
CA SER A 225 20.81 4.28 -5.11
C SER A 225 21.64 4.19 -6.38
N THR A 226 22.09 2.98 -6.75
CA THR A 226 22.95 2.75 -7.91
C THR A 226 22.19 2.18 -9.11
N TYR A 227 20.94 1.80 -8.94
CA TYR A 227 20.07 1.12 -9.91
C TYR A 227 20.61 -0.26 -10.35
N LYS A 228 21.59 -0.80 -9.64
CA LYS A 228 22.12 -2.14 -9.91
C LYS A 228 21.06 -3.18 -9.59
N VAL A 229 20.78 -4.05 -10.57
CA VAL A 229 19.81 -5.15 -10.44
C VAL A 229 20.47 -6.51 -10.54
N GLU A 230 21.45 -6.67 -11.41
CA GLU A 230 22.16 -7.93 -11.60
C GLU A 230 22.92 -8.36 -10.33
N GLY A 231 22.72 -9.61 -9.93
CA GLY A 231 23.25 -10.17 -8.68
C GLY A 231 22.41 -9.81 -7.43
N ILE A 232 21.31 -9.07 -7.60
CA ILE A 232 20.36 -8.72 -6.53
C ILE A 232 19.00 -9.36 -6.81
N VAL A 233 18.29 -8.92 -7.86
CA VAL A 233 16.96 -9.48 -8.20
C VAL A 233 17.06 -10.95 -8.64
N ASN A 234 18.20 -11.40 -9.12
CA ASN A 234 18.49 -12.78 -9.52
C ASN A 234 19.48 -13.48 -8.57
N ALA A 235 19.66 -12.96 -7.35
CA ALA A 235 20.45 -13.60 -6.31
C ALA A 235 19.90 -14.98 -5.94
N PRO A 236 20.70 -15.91 -5.37
CA PRO A 236 20.22 -17.23 -4.96
C PRO A 236 18.98 -17.17 -4.07
N VAL A 237 18.91 -16.24 -3.12
CA VAL A 237 17.73 -16.07 -2.25
C VAL A 237 16.48 -15.64 -3.00
N ALA A 238 16.61 -14.89 -4.10
CA ALA A 238 15.49 -14.52 -4.95
C ALA A 238 15.00 -15.71 -5.78
N VAL A 239 15.93 -16.57 -6.25
CA VAL A 239 15.59 -17.82 -6.92
C VAL A 239 14.81 -18.73 -5.99
N GLU A 240 15.29 -18.95 -4.76
CA GLU A 240 14.59 -19.76 -3.73
C GLU A 240 13.20 -19.18 -3.39
N ALA A 241 13.08 -17.87 -3.31
CA ALA A 241 11.79 -17.20 -3.07
C ALA A 241 10.79 -17.42 -4.22
N LEU A 242 11.25 -17.33 -5.46
CA LEU A 242 10.40 -17.56 -6.63
C LEU A 242 10.02 -19.05 -6.78
N GLU A 243 10.93 -19.97 -6.45
CA GLU A 243 10.64 -21.41 -6.38
C GLU A 243 9.57 -21.70 -5.31
N MET A 244 9.68 -21.11 -4.13
CA MET A 244 8.67 -21.22 -3.08
C MET A 244 7.33 -20.64 -3.53
N TYR A 245 7.30 -19.50 -4.20
CA TYR A 245 6.06 -18.91 -4.69
C TYR A 245 5.36 -19.82 -5.71
N LYS A 246 6.12 -20.40 -6.64
CA LYS A 246 5.61 -21.42 -7.56
C LYS A 246 5.16 -22.70 -6.83
N GLU A 247 5.86 -23.10 -5.79
CA GLU A 247 5.46 -24.28 -4.98
C GLU A 247 4.11 -24.03 -4.30
N LEU A 248 3.88 -22.84 -3.74
CA LEU A 248 2.59 -22.47 -3.15
C LEU A 248 1.46 -22.48 -4.20
N TYR A 249 1.75 -22.04 -5.43
CA TYR A 249 0.77 -22.07 -6.52
C TYR A 249 0.20 -23.46 -6.81
N LYS A 250 0.95 -24.53 -6.56
CA LYS A 250 0.47 -25.92 -6.77
C LYS A 250 -0.71 -26.29 -5.86
N PHE A 251 -0.87 -25.60 -4.74
CA PHE A 251 -1.89 -25.88 -3.73
C PHE A 251 -3.10 -24.93 -3.81
N THR A 252 -3.18 -24.14 -4.88
CA THR A 252 -4.30 -23.23 -5.13
C THR A 252 -5.51 -23.93 -5.75
N PRO A 253 -6.70 -23.31 -5.74
CA PRO A 253 -7.86 -23.81 -6.47
C PRO A 253 -7.58 -23.95 -7.98
N PRO A 254 -8.35 -24.76 -8.73
CA PRO A 254 -8.20 -24.88 -10.17
C PRO A 254 -8.49 -23.53 -10.86
N ASN A 255 -7.80 -23.30 -12.00
CA ASN A 255 -7.91 -22.05 -12.79
C ASN A 255 -7.42 -20.79 -12.05
N TRP A 256 -6.52 -20.94 -11.08
CA TRP A 256 -5.98 -19.85 -10.27
C TRP A 256 -4.88 -19.02 -10.96
N GLY A 257 -4.70 -19.18 -12.26
CA GLY A 257 -3.62 -18.54 -13.03
C GLY A 257 -3.85 -17.08 -13.41
N ASN A 258 -4.94 -16.45 -12.99
CA ASN A 258 -5.26 -15.04 -13.28
C ASN A 258 -6.12 -14.45 -12.17
N THR A 259 -5.63 -14.46 -10.92
CA THR A 259 -6.38 -14.04 -9.73
C THR A 259 -5.70 -12.89 -9.01
N PHE A 260 -6.51 -12.12 -8.31
CA PHE A 260 -6.08 -10.98 -7.53
C PHE A 260 -6.91 -10.89 -6.22
N PHE A 261 -6.99 -9.73 -5.60
CA PHE A 261 -7.56 -9.54 -4.27
C PHE A 261 -9.01 -10.02 -4.11
N GLN A 262 -9.82 -9.96 -5.16
CA GLN A 262 -11.23 -10.39 -5.09
C GLN A 262 -11.35 -11.89 -4.97
N GLU A 263 -10.68 -12.63 -5.85
CA GLU A 263 -10.68 -14.10 -5.85
C GLU A 263 -10.05 -14.65 -4.57
N ASP A 264 -9.01 -14.00 -4.07
CA ASP A 264 -8.33 -14.41 -2.85
C ASP A 264 -9.27 -14.30 -1.62
N ASN A 265 -10.03 -13.19 -1.50
CA ASN A 265 -11.07 -13.09 -0.48
C ASN A 265 -12.23 -14.07 -0.71
N GLN A 266 -12.63 -14.27 -1.97
CA GLN A 266 -13.68 -15.21 -2.34
C GLN A 266 -13.31 -16.65 -1.92
N ALA A 267 -12.04 -17.03 -2.02
CA ALA A 267 -11.57 -18.36 -1.60
C ALA A 267 -11.83 -18.66 -0.11
N ILE A 268 -11.74 -17.64 0.77
CA ILE A 268 -12.11 -17.76 2.19
C ILE A 268 -13.63 -17.74 2.37
N THR A 269 -14.31 -16.83 1.68
CA THR A 269 -15.77 -16.65 1.78
C THR A 269 -16.52 -17.90 1.33
N GLU A 270 -16.08 -18.55 0.26
CA GLU A 270 -16.67 -19.78 -0.25
C GLU A 270 -16.16 -21.05 0.47
N GLY A 271 -15.20 -20.91 1.38
CA GLY A 271 -14.61 -22.04 2.11
C GLY A 271 -13.77 -22.96 1.21
N LEU A 272 -13.16 -22.41 0.17
CA LEU A 272 -12.32 -23.15 -0.77
C LEU A 272 -10.90 -23.35 -0.25
N ALA A 273 -10.28 -22.31 0.35
CA ALA A 273 -8.89 -22.33 0.77
C ALA A 273 -8.73 -22.29 2.30
N ALA A 274 -7.70 -22.99 2.80
CA ALA A 274 -7.32 -22.96 4.21
C ALA A 274 -6.70 -21.60 4.60
N MET A 275 -5.93 -21.01 3.69
CA MET A 275 -5.24 -19.72 3.85
C MET A 275 -5.38 -18.89 2.57
N SER A 276 -5.40 -17.58 2.71
CA SER A 276 -5.46 -16.64 1.59
C SER A 276 -4.58 -15.43 1.86
N MET A 277 -3.73 -15.11 0.88
CA MET A 277 -2.94 -13.88 0.88
C MET A 277 -3.83 -12.71 0.47
N ASN A 278 -3.70 -11.57 1.15
CA ASN A 278 -4.28 -10.32 0.66
C ASN A 278 -3.65 -9.12 1.36
N TYR A 279 -3.85 -7.93 0.83
CA TYR A 279 -3.58 -6.71 1.57
C TYR A 279 -4.59 -6.54 2.72
N PHE A 280 -4.13 -5.97 3.84
CA PHE A 280 -5.00 -5.79 5.01
C PHE A 280 -6.24 -4.93 4.71
N ALA A 281 -6.15 -4.00 3.77
CA ALA A 281 -7.27 -3.15 3.33
C ALA A 281 -8.46 -3.95 2.77
N PHE A 282 -8.28 -5.19 2.35
CA PHE A 282 -9.35 -6.05 1.83
C PHE A 282 -9.95 -7.00 2.90
N PHE A 283 -9.37 -7.08 4.10
CA PHE A 283 -9.88 -7.95 5.18
C PHE A 283 -11.18 -7.49 5.85
N PRO A 284 -11.58 -6.21 5.86
CA PRO A 284 -12.89 -5.80 6.39
C PRO A 284 -14.06 -6.60 5.81
N SER A 285 -14.05 -6.89 4.51
CA SER A 285 -15.08 -7.69 3.85
C SER A 285 -15.18 -9.12 4.37
N LEU A 286 -14.07 -9.71 4.85
CA LEU A 286 -14.04 -11.05 5.43
C LEU A 286 -14.67 -11.11 6.83
N LEU A 287 -14.85 -10.00 7.51
CA LEU A 287 -15.54 -9.90 8.81
C LEU A 287 -17.03 -9.64 8.67
N ASN A 288 -17.52 -9.32 7.49
CA ASN A 288 -18.93 -9.04 7.26
C ASN A 288 -19.77 -10.31 7.20
N GLU A 289 -20.49 -10.64 8.29
CA GLU A 289 -21.33 -11.83 8.37
C GLU A 289 -22.49 -11.86 7.34
N ALA A 290 -22.86 -10.72 6.76
CA ALA A 290 -23.89 -10.69 5.72
C ALA A 290 -23.40 -11.21 4.38
N THR A 291 -22.10 -11.09 4.10
CA THR A 291 -21.49 -11.48 2.83
C THR A 291 -20.50 -12.65 2.97
N ASN A 292 -19.95 -12.88 4.16
CA ASN A 292 -19.04 -13.99 4.44
C ASN A 292 -19.62 -14.94 5.49
N PRO A 293 -20.15 -16.11 5.10
CA PRO A 293 -20.66 -17.11 6.05
C PRO A 293 -19.56 -17.68 6.98
N ASN A 294 -18.30 -17.49 6.62
CA ASN A 294 -17.12 -17.93 7.37
C ASN A 294 -16.51 -16.81 8.26
N ALA A 295 -17.14 -15.63 8.36
CA ALA A 295 -16.60 -14.46 9.08
C ALA A 295 -16.14 -14.81 10.51
N LYS A 296 -16.96 -15.54 11.28
CA LYS A 296 -16.65 -15.93 12.68
C LYS A 296 -15.46 -16.87 12.83
N VAL A 297 -15.18 -17.65 11.79
CA VAL A 297 -14.09 -18.63 11.76
C VAL A 297 -12.91 -18.18 10.91
N THR A 298 -12.92 -16.96 10.41
CA THR A 298 -11.79 -16.33 9.75
C THR A 298 -10.83 -15.76 10.79
N GLY A 299 -9.56 -16.10 10.68
CA GLY A 299 -8.45 -15.51 11.44
C GLY A 299 -7.48 -14.81 10.53
N PHE A 300 -6.53 -14.07 11.12
CA PHE A 300 -5.55 -13.28 10.37
C PHE A 300 -4.16 -13.39 10.98
N PHE A 301 -3.13 -13.29 10.13
CA PHE A 301 -1.75 -13.31 10.58
C PHE A 301 -0.84 -12.49 9.66
N ALA A 302 0.29 -12.05 10.22
CA ALA A 302 1.34 -11.34 9.51
C ALA A 302 2.10 -12.28 8.55
N ASN A 303 2.73 -11.72 7.51
CA ASN A 303 3.50 -12.54 6.58
C ASN A 303 4.59 -13.35 7.30
N PRO A 304 4.72 -14.65 6.99
CA PRO A 304 5.72 -15.50 7.65
C PRO A 304 7.17 -15.10 7.34
N ALA A 305 8.10 -15.54 8.18
CA ALA A 305 9.52 -15.38 7.96
C ALA A 305 10.07 -16.35 6.89
N GLY A 306 11.07 -15.89 6.15
CA GLY A 306 11.84 -16.74 5.25
C GLY A 306 12.85 -17.65 6.00
N PRO A 307 13.68 -18.41 5.25
CA PRO A 307 14.60 -19.41 5.82
C PRO A 307 15.65 -18.82 6.77
N THR A 308 16.01 -17.55 6.58
CA THR A 308 17.01 -16.85 7.40
C THR A 308 16.43 -16.22 8.66
N GLY A 309 15.12 -16.37 8.89
CA GLY A 309 14.40 -15.71 9.99
C GLY A 309 14.02 -14.25 9.71
N VAL A 310 14.32 -13.74 8.53
CA VAL A 310 13.83 -12.41 8.09
C VAL A 310 12.32 -12.51 7.89
N GLN A 311 11.59 -11.63 8.55
CA GLN A 311 10.17 -11.43 8.35
C GLN A 311 9.94 -10.08 7.68
N SER A 312 9.37 -10.09 6.49
CA SER A 312 9.03 -8.89 5.73
C SER A 312 7.77 -9.13 4.93
N ALA A 313 7.19 -8.09 4.38
CA ALA A 313 6.03 -8.19 3.49
C ALA A 313 6.16 -7.13 2.39
N ALA A 314 5.40 -7.32 1.32
CA ALA A 314 5.19 -6.27 0.34
C ALA A 314 4.31 -5.17 0.97
N LEU A 315 4.80 -3.93 0.91
CA LEU A 315 4.05 -2.75 1.27
C LEU A 315 3.05 -2.48 0.15
N GLY A 316 1.90 -2.01 0.46
CA GLY A 316 0.91 -1.43 -0.44
C GLY A 316 0.47 -0.12 0.16
N GLY A 317 -0.32 0.63 -0.55
CA GLY A 317 -0.82 1.89 -0.03
C GLY A 317 -0.16 3.09 -0.67
N GLN A 318 -0.49 4.26 -0.17
CA GLN A 318 -0.37 5.45 -0.99
C GLN A 318 -0.06 6.70 -0.18
N GLY A 319 0.61 7.63 -0.84
CA GLY A 319 0.83 8.97 -0.35
C GLY A 319 -0.09 9.98 -1.03
N ILE A 320 -0.48 11.03 -0.32
CA ILE A 320 -1.22 12.15 -0.88
C ILE A 320 -0.28 13.25 -1.33
N SER A 321 -0.36 13.61 -2.61
CA SER A 321 0.43 14.68 -3.24
C SER A 321 -0.48 15.84 -3.63
N ILE A 322 0.05 17.06 -3.57
CA ILE A 322 -0.61 18.23 -4.18
C ILE A 322 -0.24 18.27 -5.66
N VAL A 323 -1.25 18.38 -6.52
CA VAL A 323 -1.05 18.50 -7.98
C VAL A 323 -0.49 19.88 -8.31
N SER A 324 0.63 19.94 -9.03
CA SER A 324 1.34 21.19 -9.31
C SER A 324 0.54 22.16 -10.20
N TYR A 325 -0.47 21.66 -10.92
CA TYR A 325 -1.34 22.45 -11.80
C TYR A 325 -2.58 22.99 -11.09
N SER A 326 -2.87 22.53 -9.86
CA SER A 326 -3.95 23.08 -9.04
C SER A 326 -3.75 24.56 -8.77
N LYS A 327 -4.82 25.31 -8.87
CA LYS A 327 -4.88 26.74 -8.51
C LYS A 327 -5.19 26.97 -7.03
N LYS A 328 -5.42 25.87 -6.29
CA LYS A 328 -5.85 25.88 -4.89
C LYS A 328 -4.80 25.23 -3.95
N GLN A 329 -3.51 25.33 -4.32
CA GLN A 329 -2.43 24.69 -3.57
C GLN A 329 -2.37 25.15 -2.10
N GLU A 330 -2.73 26.42 -1.82
CA GLU A 330 -2.76 26.92 -0.44
C GLU A 330 -3.85 26.23 0.41
N ALA A 331 -5.05 26.03 -0.17
CA ALA A 331 -6.13 25.30 0.50
C ALA A 331 -5.77 23.82 0.66
N ALA A 332 -5.17 23.19 -0.37
CA ALA A 332 -4.65 21.84 -0.30
C ALA A 332 -3.60 21.67 0.82
N MET A 333 -2.71 22.65 0.99
CA MET A 333 -1.73 22.63 2.08
C MET A 333 -2.38 22.72 3.46
N LYS A 334 -3.44 23.54 3.63
CA LYS A 334 -4.21 23.62 4.88
C LYS A 334 -4.92 22.29 5.19
N PHE A 335 -5.43 21.63 4.16
CA PHE A 335 -5.98 20.28 4.32
C PHE A 335 -4.92 19.28 4.82
N LEU A 336 -3.73 19.28 4.24
CA LEU A 336 -2.63 18.42 4.70
C LEU A 336 -2.21 18.76 6.14
N GLU A 337 -2.14 20.05 6.52
CA GLU A 337 -1.87 20.47 7.91
C GLU A 337 -2.92 19.95 8.91
N TRP A 338 -4.18 19.84 8.49
CA TRP A 338 -5.23 19.23 9.30
C TRP A 338 -5.12 17.70 9.33
N PHE A 339 -4.84 17.07 8.18
CA PHE A 339 -4.78 15.62 8.05
C PHE A 339 -3.69 14.99 8.94
N ILE A 340 -2.52 15.64 9.07
CA ILE A 340 -1.39 15.11 9.85
C ILE A 340 -1.55 15.24 11.38
N LYS A 341 -2.60 15.88 11.88
CA LYS A 341 -2.83 16.00 13.33
C LYS A 341 -3.14 14.66 13.96
N ASP A 342 -2.65 14.41 15.16
CA ASP A 342 -2.88 13.15 15.89
C ASP A 342 -4.35 12.80 16.03
N GLU A 343 -5.21 13.79 16.30
CA GLU A 343 -6.66 13.60 16.40
C GLU A 343 -7.28 13.16 15.06
N THR A 344 -6.80 13.71 13.95
CA THR A 344 -7.27 13.33 12.61
C THR A 344 -6.78 11.93 12.24
N GLN A 345 -5.51 11.60 12.56
CA GLN A 345 -4.96 10.27 12.31
C GLN A 345 -5.67 9.18 13.13
N LYS A 346 -6.09 9.48 14.37
CA LYS A 346 -6.94 8.58 15.16
C LYS A 346 -8.31 8.40 14.50
N LYS A 347 -8.92 9.50 14.08
CA LYS A 347 -10.23 9.45 13.41
C LYS A 347 -10.16 8.70 12.09
N TRP A 348 -9.09 8.88 11.32
CA TRP A 348 -8.81 8.13 10.11
C TRP A 348 -8.82 6.61 10.39
N ALA A 349 -8.07 6.18 11.41
CA ALA A 349 -8.02 4.77 11.82
C ALA A 349 -9.38 4.24 12.35
N GLU A 350 -10.14 5.06 13.07
CA GLU A 350 -11.49 4.70 13.56
C GLU A 350 -12.50 4.46 12.43
N LEU A 351 -12.37 5.19 11.32
CA LEU A 351 -13.19 5.02 10.12
C LEU A 351 -12.82 3.78 9.30
N GLY A 352 -11.68 3.17 9.58
CA GLY A 352 -11.16 2.01 8.86
C GLY A 352 -9.98 2.32 7.94
N GLY A 353 -9.51 3.57 7.91
CA GLY A 353 -8.30 3.96 7.21
C GLY A 353 -7.05 3.36 7.85
N TYR A 354 -6.10 2.95 7.02
CA TYR A 354 -4.85 2.35 7.48
C TYR A 354 -3.80 3.44 7.68
N THR A 355 -3.83 4.04 8.89
CA THR A 355 -2.95 5.16 9.23
C THR A 355 -1.47 4.80 9.11
N CYS A 356 -0.67 5.80 8.69
CA CYS A 356 0.79 5.74 8.73
C CYS A 356 1.38 6.31 10.03
N SER A 357 0.57 6.85 10.94
CA SER A 357 1.03 7.42 12.21
C SER A 357 1.58 6.34 13.15
N GLN A 358 2.86 6.46 13.53
CA GLN A 358 3.47 5.52 14.48
C GLN A 358 2.76 5.51 15.84
N ALA A 359 2.28 6.67 16.30
CA ALA A 359 1.60 6.80 17.59
C ALA A 359 0.28 6.02 17.59
N VAL A 360 -0.50 6.14 16.52
CA VAL A 360 -1.76 5.42 16.37
C VAL A 360 -1.51 3.92 16.20
N LEU A 361 -0.62 3.51 15.30
CA LEU A 361 -0.26 2.11 15.08
C LEU A 361 0.18 1.38 16.36
N LYS A 362 0.92 2.06 17.24
CA LYS A 362 1.42 1.51 18.51
C LYS A 362 0.36 1.51 19.61
N SER A 363 -0.77 2.18 19.45
CA SER A 363 -1.80 2.25 20.48
C SER A 363 -2.51 0.91 20.66
N ALA A 364 -2.88 0.61 21.91
CA ALA A 364 -3.66 -0.59 22.22
C ALA A 364 -5.08 -0.51 21.61
N GLU A 365 -5.63 0.69 21.49
CA GLU A 365 -6.93 0.94 20.86
C GLU A 365 -6.92 0.48 19.40
N PHE A 366 -5.92 0.90 18.62
CA PHE A 366 -5.79 0.48 17.22
C PHE A 366 -5.59 -1.03 17.11
N GLN A 367 -4.63 -1.60 17.86
CA GLN A 367 -4.29 -3.01 17.75
C GLN A 367 -5.42 -3.97 18.13
N ASN A 368 -6.35 -3.52 18.98
CA ASN A 368 -7.49 -4.33 19.41
C ASN A 368 -8.81 -3.96 18.70
N ALA A 369 -8.82 -2.97 17.80
CA ALA A 369 -10.04 -2.52 17.15
C ALA A 369 -10.62 -3.57 16.20
N THR A 370 -9.77 -4.34 15.52
CA THR A 370 -10.18 -5.44 14.63
C THR A 370 -9.30 -6.67 14.85
N PRO A 371 -9.74 -7.88 14.45
CA PRO A 371 -8.94 -9.10 14.58
C PRO A 371 -7.62 -9.10 13.79
N TYR A 372 -7.49 -8.25 12.77
CA TYR A 372 -6.29 -8.17 11.92
C TYR A 372 -5.35 -7.00 12.27
N ASN A 373 -5.77 -6.00 13.04
CA ASN A 373 -4.96 -4.81 13.30
C ASN A 373 -3.63 -5.11 14.02
N LYS A 374 -3.61 -6.14 14.87
CA LYS A 374 -2.35 -6.56 15.52
C LYS A 374 -1.36 -7.11 14.50
N ALA A 375 -1.82 -7.96 13.58
CA ALA A 375 -0.99 -8.50 12.50
C ALA A 375 -0.54 -7.39 11.55
N PHE A 376 -1.41 -6.43 11.25
CA PHE A 376 -1.06 -5.23 10.48
C PHE A 376 0.06 -4.43 11.16
N TYR A 377 -0.09 -4.10 12.45
CA TYR A 377 0.94 -3.40 13.21
C TYR A 377 2.29 -4.14 13.18
N GLU A 378 2.29 -5.46 13.39
CA GLU A 378 3.50 -6.29 13.37
C GLU A 378 4.19 -6.27 12.00
N THR A 379 3.44 -6.08 10.93
CA THR A 379 3.90 -6.07 9.54
C THR A 379 4.47 -4.70 9.15
N MET A 380 3.80 -3.59 9.46
CA MET A 380 4.11 -2.25 8.95
C MET A 380 5.54 -1.73 9.25
N PHE A 381 6.22 -2.29 10.24
CA PHE A 381 7.61 -1.92 10.54
C PHE A 381 8.64 -2.84 9.87
N LYS A 382 8.20 -3.80 9.04
CA LYS A 382 9.04 -4.84 8.42
C LYS A 382 8.80 -4.96 6.91
N VAL A 383 8.28 -3.94 6.29
CA VAL A 383 7.87 -3.95 4.88
C VAL A 383 8.93 -3.35 3.96
N LYS A 384 8.92 -3.82 2.72
CA LYS A 384 9.59 -3.21 1.58
C LYS A 384 8.56 -3.03 0.46
N ASP A 385 8.88 -2.20 -0.52
CA ASP A 385 7.93 -1.82 -1.57
C ASP A 385 8.56 -1.84 -2.95
N PHE A 386 7.73 -1.58 -3.94
CA PHE A 386 8.09 -1.33 -5.33
C PHE A 386 9.23 -0.33 -5.48
N TRP A 387 9.82 -0.35 -6.65
CA TRP A 387 10.82 0.65 -6.99
C TRP A 387 10.14 1.91 -7.55
N ALA A 388 10.07 2.96 -6.77
CA ALA A 388 9.41 4.23 -7.12
C ALA A 388 10.18 5.04 -8.18
N VAL A 389 10.56 4.41 -9.30
CA VAL A 389 11.26 5.05 -10.42
C VAL A 389 10.28 5.41 -11.54
N PRO A 390 10.55 6.45 -12.35
CA PRO A 390 9.67 6.83 -13.46
C PRO A 390 9.42 5.70 -14.47
N GLU A 391 10.36 4.79 -14.60
CA GLU A 391 10.30 3.65 -15.51
C GLU A 391 9.54 2.44 -14.97
N TYR A 392 9.00 2.51 -13.74
CA TYR A 392 8.48 1.32 -13.06
C TYR A 392 7.41 0.57 -13.85
N ALA A 393 6.55 1.26 -14.59
CA ALA A 393 5.55 0.60 -15.43
C ALA A 393 6.19 -0.34 -16.50
N GLU A 394 7.35 0.03 -17.05
CA GLU A 394 8.14 -0.82 -17.97
C GLU A 394 8.75 -1.99 -17.20
N LEU A 395 9.34 -1.74 -16.02
CA LEU A 395 9.90 -2.78 -15.14
C LEU A 395 8.86 -3.82 -14.73
N LEU A 396 7.67 -3.37 -14.33
CA LEU A 396 6.55 -4.22 -13.94
C LEU A 396 6.09 -5.13 -15.09
N SER A 397 5.94 -4.56 -16.29
CA SER A 397 5.60 -5.34 -17.49
C SER A 397 6.64 -6.43 -17.78
N GLN A 398 7.92 -6.09 -17.66
CA GLN A 398 9.02 -7.04 -17.84
C GLN A 398 8.99 -8.14 -16.77
N LEU A 399 8.74 -7.80 -15.49
CA LEU A 399 8.60 -8.77 -14.42
C LEU A 399 7.49 -9.78 -14.72
N ASN A 400 6.30 -9.29 -15.06
CA ASN A 400 5.16 -10.15 -15.39
C ASN A 400 5.46 -11.08 -16.59
N ASN A 401 6.13 -10.55 -17.61
CA ASN A 401 6.49 -11.32 -18.80
C ASN A 401 7.55 -12.41 -18.51
N ARG A 402 8.39 -12.24 -17.48
CA ARG A 402 9.39 -13.22 -17.06
C ARG A 402 8.86 -14.22 -16.06
N LEU A 403 8.13 -13.77 -15.05
CA LEU A 403 7.68 -14.61 -13.94
C LEU A 403 6.38 -15.36 -14.25
N GLY A 404 5.44 -14.78 -14.98
CA GLY A 404 4.16 -15.40 -15.32
C GLY A 404 4.32 -16.75 -16.04
N PRO A 405 5.12 -16.85 -17.10
CA PRO A 405 5.38 -18.13 -17.76
C PRO A 405 5.96 -19.20 -16.85
N TYR A 406 6.78 -18.82 -15.86
CA TYR A 406 7.37 -19.76 -14.90
C TYR A 406 6.36 -20.15 -13.81
N VAL A 407 5.73 -19.20 -13.15
CA VAL A 407 4.86 -19.47 -11.99
C VAL A 407 3.57 -20.17 -12.44
N VAL A 408 2.89 -19.61 -13.44
CA VAL A 408 1.57 -20.06 -13.89
C VAL A 408 1.66 -20.98 -15.09
N GLY A 409 2.57 -20.68 -16.02
CA GLY A 409 2.69 -21.42 -17.28
C GLY A 409 3.57 -22.66 -17.26
N ASP A 410 4.20 -22.97 -16.12
CA ASP A 410 5.12 -24.11 -15.91
C ASP A 410 6.26 -24.20 -16.94
N LYS A 411 6.84 -23.04 -17.30
CA LYS A 411 7.90 -22.93 -18.32
C LYS A 411 9.22 -22.45 -17.71
N GLY A 412 10.32 -23.12 -18.06
CA GLY A 412 11.66 -22.74 -17.65
C GLY A 412 11.95 -22.97 -16.17
N THR A 413 12.91 -22.25 -15.65
CA THR A 413 13.36 -22.30 -14.26
C THR A 413 13.26 -20.91 -13.61
N ALA A 414 13.19 -20.87 -12.28
CA ALA A 414 13.21 -19.61 -11.52
C ALA A 414 14.46 -18.77 -11.85
N LYS A 415 15.61 -19.46 -11.96
CA LYS A 415 16.86 -18.81 -12.31
C LYS A 415 16.81 -18.17 -13.70
N GLU A 416 16.35 -18.86 -14.74
CA GLU A 416 16.20 -18.33 -16.08
C GLU A 416 15.24 -17.13 -16.12
N ALA A 417 14.13 -17.19 -15.40
CA ALA A 417 13.17 -16.10 -15.30
C ALA A 417 13.82 -14.84 -14.68
N LEU A 418 14.53 -15.01 -13.55
CA LEU A 418 15.16 -13.88 -12.85
C LEU A 418 16.43 -13.38 -13.54
N ASP A 419 17.23 -14.22 -14.17
CA ASP A 419 18.37 -13.78 -15.01
C ASP A 419 17.85 -12.96 -16.20
N GLY A 420 16.77 -13.41 -16.84
CA GLY A 420 16.10 -12.66 -17.90
C GLY A 420 15.57 -11.31 -17.41
N LEU A 421 14.96 -11.27 -16.21
CA LEU A 421 14.47 -10.05 -15.59
C LEU A 421 15.61 -9.07 -15.29
N ALA A 422 16.69 -9.55 -14.67
CA ALA A 422 17.88 -8.73 -14.37
C ALA A 422 18.46 -8.09 -15.62
N LYS A 423 18.50 -8.85 -16.72
CA LYS A 423 18.96 -8.33 -18.02
C LYS A 423 18.01 -7.25 -18.55
N ASP A 424 16.71 -7.51 -18.59
CA ASP A 424 15.70 -6.56 -19.11
C ASP A 424 15.71 -5.25 -18.30
N TRP A 425 15.80 -5.33 -16.99
CA TRP A 425 15.85 -4.16 -16.11
C TRP A 425 17.17 -3.38 -16.25
N THR A 426 18.29 -4.08 -16.42
CA THR A 426 19.60 -3.45 -16.72
C THR A 426 19.53 -2.68 -18.03
N GLU A 427 18.92 -3.26 -19.08
CA GLU A 427 18.74 -2.59 -20.37
C GLU A 427 17.82 -1.37 -20.25
N THR A 428 16.73 -1.47 -19.49
CA THR A 428 15.81 -0.35 -19.21
C THR A 428 16.53 0.77 -18.48
N PHE A 429 17.23 0.51 -17.39
CA PHE A 429 17.97 1.53 -16.67
C PHE A 429 19.11 2.15 -17.48
N THR A 430 19.75 1.38 -18.35
CA THR A 430 20.74 1.90 -19.32
C THR A 430 20.09 2.85 -20.33
N LYS A 431 18.96 2.46 -20.91
CA LYS A 431 18.16 3.27 -21.85
C LYS A 431 17.78 4.64 -21.26
N TYR A 432 17.43 4.67 -19.98
CA TYR A 432 17.03 5.89 -19.27
C TYR A 432 18.22 6.63 -18.59
N GLY A 433 19.45 6.17 -18.83
CA GLY A 433 20.66 6.85 -18.32
C GLY A 433 20.83 6.81 -16.80
N ARG A 434 20.31 5.77 -16.16
CA ARG A 434 20.40 5.59 -14.69
C ARG A 434 21.80 5.17 -14.26
N TYR A 435 22.54 4.48 -15.11
CA TYR A 435 23.95 4.19 -14.86
C TYR A 435 24.80 5.37 -15.31
N SER A 436 25.45 6.06 -14.35
CA SER A 436 26.50 7.03 -14.65
C SER A 436 27.68 6.26 -15.25
N ASN A 437 28.12 6.65 -16.45
CA ASN A 437 29.38 6.19 -17.03
C ASN A 437 30.58 6.68 -16.23
#